data_07e39b6fee4d3bf26abcce1367a065a2
#
_entry.id   07e39b6fee4d3bf26abcce1367a065a2
#
_cell.length_a   1.000
_cell.length_b   1.000
_cell.length_c   1.000
_cell.angle_alpha   90.00
_cell.angle_beta   90.00
_cell.angle_gamma   90.00
#
_symmetry.space_group_name_H-M   'P 1'
#
loop_
_entity.id
_entity.type
_entity.pdbx_description
1 polymer ?
#
loop_
_entity_poly.entity_id
_entity_poly.type
_entity_poly.pdbx_seq_one_letter_code
_entity_poly.pdbx_strand_id
1 'polypeptide(L)'
;MTERQEKLFILTGASRGLGRALAEQLLREAGCTLLTLSRQPLAALQEQARQSGAQLVQWQQDLTDAPAAARRLAEWLQAVPPGRFGSAALINNAGVIPRVSRLGDTRSAGSDAADLAGLSQSIRAGLEAPLLLCAAFLSATRQWPAGRKVLNISSGLGRRPLAAQAPYCAAKAGLDHLTRCLALEEAARPDGQGARVCAIAPGVIDTDMQAQLRGASAQDFPGQGRFAALKADGQLASAEDTARRLLAYLARPDFGSEAVDDIRRHG
;
A
#
# COMPACT_ATOMS: atom_id res chain seq x y z
N MET A 1 -1.59 33.38 13.77
CA MET A 1 -2.00 32.39 12.74
C MET A 1 -0.87 31.37 12.66
N THR A 2 -1.03 30.17 13.23
CA THR A 2 -0.05 29.08 13.09
C THR A 2 -0.01 28.70 11.61
N GLU A 3 1.13 28.95 10.93
CA GLU A 3 1.35 28.42 9.56
C GLU A 3 1.02 26.94 9.56
N ARG A 4 0.11 26.56 8.69
CA ARG A 4 -0.27 25.15 8.52
C ARG A 4 0.93 24.44 7.90
N GLN A 5 1.67 23.68 8.72
CA GLN A 5 2.81 22.92 8.25
C GLN A 5 2.39 21.96 7.13
N GLU A 6 3.17 21.95 6.05
CA GLU A 6 2.94 21.02 4.92
C GLU A 6 3.00 19.55 5.37
N LYS A 7 2.22 18.70 4.71
CA LYS A 7 2.20 17.26 4.96
C LYS A 7 2.76 16.52 3.75
N LEU A 8 3.67 15.59 3.97
CA LEU A 8 4.19 14.72 2.92
C LEU A 8 3.46 13.36 2.96
N PHE A 9 2.94 12.95 1.82
CA PHE A 9 2.48 11.59 1.60
C PHE A 9 3.25 10.94 0.44
N ILE A 10 3.71 9.71 0.66
CA ILE A 10 4.37 8.87 -0.34
C ILE A 10 3.47 7.67 -0.54
N LEU A 11 2.95 7.48 -1.75
CA LEU A 11 1.95 6.45 -2.04
C LEU A 11 2.41 5.56 -3.19
N THR A 12 2.43 4.25 -2.96
CA THR A 12 2.70 3.29 -4.02
C THR A 12 1.41 2.80 -4.69
N GLY A 13 1.43 2.64 -6.03
CA GLY A 13 0.31 2.07 -6.79
C GLY A 13 -0.89 2.99 -6.96
N ALA A 14 -0.68 4.28 -7.25
CA ALA A 14 -1.71 5.31 -7.36
C ALA A 14 -2.50 5.33 -8.70
N SER A 15 -2.21 4.43 -9.65
CA SER A 15 -2.79 4.52 -10.99
C SER A 15 -4.21 3.95 -11.13
N ARG A 16 -4.68 3.13 -10.17
CA ARG A 16 -6.01 2.49 -10.19
C ARG A 16 -6.50 2.06 -8.82
N GLY A 17 -7.76 1.67 -8.74
CA GLY A 17 -8.39 1.05 -7.56
C GLY A 17 -8.21 1.87 -6.29
N LEU A 18 -7.90 1.22 -5.18
CA LEU A 18 -7.72 1.86 -3.88
C LEU A 18 -6.63 2.93 -3.89
N GLY A 19 -5.49 2.68 -4.55
CA GLY A 19 -4.39 3.64 -4.61
C GLY A 19 -4.77 4.93 -5.33
N ARG A 20 -5.55 4.85 -6.41
CA ARG A 20 -6.10 6.02 -7.09
C ARG A 20 -7.04 6.79 -6.16
N ALA A 21 -7.97 6.11 -5.50
CA ALA A 21 -8.90 6.74 -4.58
C ALA A 21 -8.19 7.42 -3.39
N LEU A 22 -7.12 6.82 -2.85
CA LEU A 22 -6.26 7.44 -1.84
C LEU A 22 -5.60 8.71 -2.38
N ALA A 23 -5.01 8.67 -3.58
CA ALA A 23 -4.36 9.82 -4.18
C ALA A 23 -5.35 10.98 -4.42
N GLU A 24 -6.52 10.68 -4.98
CA GLU A 24 -7.57 11.66 -5.24
C GLU A 24 -8.06 12.36 -3.96
N GLN A 25 -8.16 11.62 -2.84
CA GLN A 25 -8.56 12.21 -1.56
C GLN A 25 -7.45 13.03 -0.91
N LEU A 26 -6.20 12.55 -0.94
CA LEU A 26 -5.05 13.28 -0.42
C LEU A 26 -4.84 14.61 -1.15
N LEU A 27 -5.05 14.66 -2.46
CA LEU A 27 -4.94 15.88 -3.25
C LEU A 27 -6.05 16.92 -2.98
N ARG A 28 -7.07 16.59 -2.21
CA ARG A 28 -8.09 17.56 -1.73
C ARG A 28 -7.65 18.27 -0.45
N GLU A 29 -6.61 17.79 0.23
CA GLU A 29 -6.12 18.41 1.45
C GLU A 29 -5.21 19.60 1.14
N ALA A 30 -5.52 20.76 1.72
CA ALA A 30 -4.65 21.92 1.62
C ALA A 30 -3.30 21.67 2.32
N GLY A 31 -2.20 22.09 1.68
CA GLY A 31 -0.83 21.87 2.18
C GLY A 31 -0.36 20.42 2.03
N CYS A 32 -0.98 19.63 1.15
CA CYS A 32 -0.55 18.29 0.81
C CYS A 32 0.56 18.34 -0.26
N THR A 33 1.66 17.65 0.00
CA THR A 33 2.63 17.22 -1.00
C THR A 33 2.49 15.70 -1.16
N LEU A 34 2.11 15.25 -2.35
CA LEU A 34 1.93 13.84 -2.66
C LEU A 34 2.99 13.38 -3.66
N LEU A 35 3.81 12.40 -3.27
CA LEU A 35 4.69 11.63 -4.15
C LEU A 35 4.05 10.28 -4.45
N THR A 36 3.86 9.96 -5.73
CA THR A 36 3.35 8.65 -6.14
C THR A 36 4.38 7.84 -6.91
N LEU A 37 4.45 6.54 -6.62
CA LEU A 37 5.26 5.55 -7.33
C LEU A 37 4.33 4.56 -8.03
N SER A 38 4.27 4.60 -9.36
CA SER A 38 3.39 3.75 -10.16
C SER A 38 4.03 3.42 -11.50
N ARG A 39 3.66 2.29 -12.11
CA ARG A 39 4.13 1.93 -13.45
C ARG A 39 3.70 2.94 -14.53
N GLN A 40 2.60 3.63 -14.30
CA GLN A 40 2.09 4.68 -15.19
C GLN A 40 1.61 5.86 -14.35
N PRO A 41 2.08 7.08 -14.62
CA PRO A 41 1.50 8.30 -14.09
C PRO A 41 0.05 8.46 -14.56
N LEU A 42 -0.76 9.18 -13.79
CA LEU A 42 -2.15 9.43 -14.11
C LEU A 42 -2.39 10.94 -14.31
N ALA A 43 -2.66 11.35 -15.56
CA ALA A 43 -2.85 12.76 -15.91
C ALA A 43 -4.00 13.43 -15.11
N ALA A 44 -5.06 12.67 -14.79
CA ALA A 44 -6.18 13.18 -13.99
C ALA A 44 -5.75 13.65 -12.59
N LEU A 45 -4.77 12.99 -11.95
CA LEU A 45 -4.23 13.43 -10.65
C LEU A 45 -3.47 14.76 -10.78
N GLN A 46 -2.77 14.98 -11.89
CA GLN A 46 -2.06 16.23 -12.13
C GLN A 46 -3.03 17.42 -12.30
N GLU A 47 -4.14 17.19 -13.00
CA GLU A 47 -5.20 18.18 -13.12
C GLU A 47 -5.84 18.50 -11.78
N GLN A 48 -6.16 17.49 -11.01
CA GLN A 48 -6.74 17.66 -9.67
C GLN A 48 -5.79 18.42 -8.73
N ALA A 49 -4.49 18.10 -8.74
CA ALA A 49 -3.49 18.81 -7.93
C ALA A 49 -3.43 20.31 -8.27
N ARG A 50 -3.50 20.66 -9.56
CA ARG A 50 -3.55 22.06 -9.99
C ARG A 50 -4.79 22.78 -9.48
N GLN A 51 -5.95 22.12 -9.51
CA GLN A 51 -7.21 22.69 -9.04
C GLN A 51 -7.27 22.88 -7.52
N SER A 52 -6.69 21.99 -6.76
CA SER A 52 -6.68 22.04 -5.28
C SER A 52 -5.52 22.84 -4.69
N GLY A 53 -4.50 23.19 -5.48
CA GLY A 53 -3.26 23.81 -5.00
C GLY A 53 -2.34 22.83 -4.24
N ALA A 54 -2.60 21.53 -4.27
CA ALA A 54 -1.71 20.52 -3.72
C ALA A 54 -0.48 20.32 -4.62
N GLN A 55 0.65 19.91 -4.01
CA GLN A 55 1.85 19.56 -4.76
C GLN A 55 1.81 18.06 -5.11
N LEU A 56 1.98 17.74 -6.39
CA LEU A 56 2.03 16.36 -6.87
C LEU A 56 3.34 16.08 -7.61
N VAL A 57 4.03 15.03 -7.20
CA VAL A 57 5.16 14.43 -7.90
C VAL A 57 4.77 13.00 -8.29
N GLN A 58 4.80 12.69 -9.58
CA GLN A 58 4.49 11.34 -10.05
C GLN A 58 5.75 10.68 -10.62
N TRP A 59 6.17 9.57 -10.02
CA TRP A 59 7.26 8.77 -10.55
C TRP A 59 6.72 7.57 -11.31
N GLN A 60 7.15 7.44 -12.56
CA GLN A 60 7.05 6.17 -13.25
C GLN A 60 8.09 5.24 -12.64
N GLN A 61 7.63 4.21 -11.95
CA GLN A 61 8.47 3.26 -11.22
C GLN A 61 7.82 1.88 -11.17
N ASP A 62 8.54 0.87 -11.64
CA ASP A 62 8.18 -0.52 -11.41
C ASP A 62 8.73 -0.95 -10.05
N LEU A 63 7.85 -1.41 -9.17
CA LEU A 63 8.21 -1.86 -7.83
C LEU A 63 8.76 -3.30 -7.80
N THR A 64 8.81 -3.98 -8.93
CA THR A 64 9.57 -5.25 -9.04
C THR A 64 11.07 -5.00 -9.10
N ASP A 65 11.51 -3.76 -9.40
CA ASP A 65 12.85 -3.26 -9.14
C ASP A 65 12.84 -2.45 -7.82
N ALA A 66 12.64 -3.16 -6.72
CA ALA A 66 12.52 -2.57 -5.40
C ALA A 66 13.80 -1.85 -4.94
N PRO A 67 15.04 -2.35 -5.23
CA PRO A 67 16.26 -1.63 -4.88
C PRO A 67 16.38 -0.26 -5.57
N ALA A 68 16.04 -0.16 -6.86
CA ALA A 68 16.06 1.12 -7.56
C ALA A 68 15.01 2.11 -7.01
N ALA A 69 13.79 1.62 -6.73
CA ALA A 69 12.75 2.43 -6.13
C ALA A 69 13.16 2.99 -4.76
N ALA A 70 13.72 2.15 -3.90
CA ALA A 70 14.16 2.53 -2.55
C ALA A 70 15.33 3.53 -2.58
N ARG A 71 16.32 3.32 -3.45
CA ARG A 71 17.44 4.23 -3.65
C ARG A 71 16.97 5.63 -4.08
N ARG A 72 16.12 5.68 -5.12
CA ARG A 72 15.52 6.93 -5.61
C ARG A 72 14.73 7.65 -4.52
N LEU A 73 13.99 6.91 -3.70
CA LEU A 73 13.25 7.50 -2.59
C LEU A 73 14.17 8.06 -1.52
N ALA A 74 15.23 7.33 -1.14
CA ALA A 74 16.21 7.79 -0.16
C ALA A 74 16.90 9.08 -0.61
N GLU A 75 17.38 9.12 -1.85
CA GLU A 75 18.04 10.28 -2.45
C GLU A 75 17.12 11.50 -2.47
N TRP A 76 15.86 11.30 -2.88
CA TRP A 76 14.88 12.39 -2.92
C TRP A 76 14.58 12.92 -1.51
N LEU A 77 14.37 12.05 -0.53
CA LEU A 77 14.10 12.45 0.86
C LEU A 77 15.30 13.15 1.51
N GLN A 78 16.54 12.72 1.21
CA GLN A 78 17.76 13.37 1.70
C GLN A 78 17.94 14.78 1.15
N ALA A 79 17.43 15.07 -0.04
CA ALA A 79 17.44 16.41 -0.63
C ALA A 79 16.36 17.35 -0.05
N VAL A 80 15.40 16.82 0.71
CA VAL A 80 14.35 17.62 1.35
C VAL A 80 14.92 18.25 2.65
N PRO A 81 14.82 19.58 2.82
CA PRO A 81 15.28 20.22 4.05
C PRO A 81 14.55 19.65 5.28
N PRO A 82 15.27 19.30 6.36
CA PRO A 82 14.65 18.94 7.62
C PRO A 82 13.71 20.07 8.10
N GLY A 83 12.50 19.71 8.54
CA GLY A 83 11.53 20.70 9.01
C GLY A 83 10.61 21.29 7.93
N ARG A 84 10.82 21.02 6.64
CA ARG A 84 9.87 21.41 5.59
C ARG A 84 8.45 20.88 5.84
N PHE A 85 8.34 19.65 6.29
CA PHE A 85 7.07 18.99 6.55
C PHE A 85 6.81 18.82 8.04
N GLY A 86 5.60 19.13 8.48
CA GLY A 86 5.16 18.89 9.86
C GLY A 86 4.78 17.42 10.11
N SER A 87 4.48 16.69 9.04
CA SER A 87 4.26 15.23 9.09
C SER A 87 4.62 14.57 7.77
N ALA A 88 5.06 13.31 7.85
CA ALA A 88 5.37 12.49 6.69
C ALA A 88 4.77 11.09 6.84
N ALA A 89 4.13 10.58 5.79
CA ALA A 89 3.56 9.24 5.76
C ALA A 89 3.96 8.47 4.50
N LEU A 90 4.45 7.24 4.68
CA LEU A 90 4.62 6.26 3.61
C LEU A 90 3.41 5.32 3.60
N ILE A 91 2.73 5.22 2.46
CA ILE A 91 1.59 4.33 2.24
C ILE A 91 1.97 3.27 1.20
N ASN A 92 2.33 2.08 1.65
CA ASN A 92 2.62 0.94 0.80
C ASN A 92 1.30 0.26 0.41
N ASN A 93 0.73 0.69 -0.72
CA ASN A 93 -0.54 0.17 -1.23
C ASN A 93 -0.36 -0.76 -2.44
N ALA A 94 0.70 -0.60 -3.22
CA ALA A 94 0.93 -1.43 -4.41
C ALA A 94 0.95 -2.92 -4.06
N GLY A 95 0.31 -3.71 -4.89
CA GLY A 95 0.30 -5.15 -4.78
C GLY A 95 -0.32 -5.77 -6.03
N VAL A 96 0.11 -6.97 -6.33
CA VAL A 96 -0.41 -7.75 -7.46
C VAL A 96 -0.75 -9.15 -6.98
N ILE A 97 -1.81 -9.74 -7.54
CA ILE A 97 -2.03 -11.18 -7.46
C ILE A 97 -1.49 -11.83 -8.73
N PRO A 98 -0.79 -12.97 -8.62
CA PRO A 98 -0.41 -13.74 -9.79
C PRO A 98 -1.64 -14.37 -10.43
N ARG A 99 -1.46 -15.16 -11.47
CA ARG A 99 -2.52 -16.02 -11.97
C ARG A 99 -3.15 -16.80 -10.83
N VAL A 100 -4.48 -16.90 -10.85
CA VAL A 100 -5.24 -17.62 -9.82
C VAL A 100 -5.24 -19.10 -10.19
N SER A 101 -4.34 -19.88 -9.58
CA SER A 101 -4.19 -21.32 -9.78
C SER A 101 -3.49 -21.95 -8.58
N ARG A 102 -3.60 -23.27 -8.42
CA ARG A 102 -2.82 -24.01 -7.43
C ARG A 102 -1.34 -23.90 -7.77
N LEU A 103 -0.48 -23.79 -6.76
CA LEU A 103 0.95 -23.55 -6.97
C LEU A 103 1.66 -24.62 -7.82
N GLY A 104 1.17 -25.87 -7.76
CA GLY A 104 1.72 -26.98 -8.54
C GLY A 104 1.09 -27.16 -9.94
N ASP A 105 0.01 -26.43 -10.26
CA ASP A 105 -0.74 -26.60 -11.52
C ASP A 105 -0.30 -25.58 -12.60
N THR A 106 1.00 -25.32 -12.70
CA THR A 106 1.59 -24.35 -13.65
C THR A 106 1.46 -24.78 -15.12
N ARG A 107 1.00 -26.00 -15.39
CA ARG A 107 1.04 -26.61 -16.72
C ARG A 107 -0.06 -26.21 -17.71
N SER A 108 -1.04 -25.41 -17.35
CA SER A 108 -2.27 -25.31 -18.18
C SER A 108 -2.29 -24.22 -19.23
N ALA A 109 -1.25 -23.42 -19.44
CA ALA A 109 -1.27 -22.39 -20.48
C ALA A 109 0.12 -21.91 -20.91
N GLY A 110 0.85 -22.74 -21.60
CA GLY A 110 1.74 -22.25 -22.67
C GLY A 110 3.06 -21.54 -22.32
N SER A 111 3.35 -21.19 -21.08
CA SER A 111 4.72 -20.83 -20.68
C SER A 111 4.92 -20.90 -19.16
N ASP A 112 5.62 -21.93 -18.71
CA ASP A 112 6.05 -22.09 -17.31
C ASP A 112 6.84 -20.86 -16.82
N ALA A 113 7.58 -20.19 -17.72
CA ALA A 113 8.35 -18.98 -17.41
C ALA A 113 7.49 -17.77 -17.03
N ALA A 114 6.34 -17.58 -17.66
CA ALA A 114 5.45 -16.45 -17.34
C ALA A 114 4.75 -16.64 -16.00
N ASP A 115 4.37 -17.85 -15.63
CA ASP A 115 3.76 -18.17 -14.34
C ASP A 115 4.77 -17.97 -13.21
N LEU A 116 6.01 -18.44 -13.34
CA LEU A 116 7.09 -18.23 -12.37
C LEU A 116 7.43 -16.74 -12.20
N ALA A 117 7.45 -15.98 -13.29
CA ALA A 117 7.64 -14.53 -13.24
C ALA A 117 6.52 -13.84 -12.46
N GLY A 118 5.27 -14.21 -12.68
CA GLY A 118 4.11 -13.69 -11.95
C GLY A 118 4.16 -13.99 -10.46
N LEU A 119 4.58 -15.22 -10.07
CA LEU A 119 4.80 -15.59 -8.68
C LEU A 119 5.87 -14.69 -8.03
N SER A 120 7.02 -14.52 -8.70
CA SER A 120 8.11 -13.66 -8.25
C SER A 120 7.67 -12.20 -8.12
N GLN A 121 6.95 -11.66 -9.11
CA GLN A 121 6.44 -10.30 -9.09
C GLN A 121 5.49 -10.05 -7.90
N SER A 122 4.67 -11.03 -7.53
CA SER A 122 3.78 -10.92 -6.37
C SER A 122 4.55 -10.72 -5.06
N ILE A 123 5.63 -11.46 -4.86
CA ILE A 123 6.51 -11.32 -3.70
C ILE A 123 7.28 -10.01 -3.75
N ARG A 124 7.89 -9.68 -4.89
CA ARG A 124 8.67 -8.45 -5.04
C ARG A 124 7.83 -7.20 -4.78
N ALA A 125 6.69 -7.06 -5.45
CA ALA A 125 5.84 -5.89 -5.28
C ALA A 125 5.08 -5.89 -3.93
N GLY A 126 4.73 -7.07 -3.39
CA GLY A 126 3.90 -7.19 -2.18
C GLY A 126 4.66 -7.25 -0.85
N LEU A 127 5.97 -7.55 -0.88
CA LEU A 127 6.79 -7.69 0.33
C LEU A 127 8.15 -7.01 0.20
N GLU A 128 8.95 -7.32 -0.84
CA GLU A 128 10.31 -6.77 -0.98
C GLU A 128 10.28 -5.25 -1.14
N ALA A 129 9.42 -4.73 -2.02
CA ALA A 129 9.30 -3.29 -2.22
C ALA A 129 8.85 -2.54 -0.95
N PRO A 130 7.78 -2.94 -0.23
CA PRO A 130 7.46 -2.36 1.06
C PRO A 130 8.61 -2.39 2.08
N LEU A 131 9.34 -3.51 2.18
CA LEU A 131 10.49 -3.63 3.07
C LEU A 131 11.55 -2.58 2.76
N LEU A 132 11.99 -2.50 1.50
CA LEU A 132 13.05 -1.58 1.09
C LEU A 132 12.60 -0.11 1.12
N LEU A 133 11.35 0.18 0.77
CA LEU A 133 10.79 1.54 0.88
C LEU A 133 10.64 1.99 2.33
N CYS A 134 10.24 1.09 3.24
CA CYS A 134 10.24 1.39 4.69
C CYS A 134 11.65 1.70 5.18
N ALA A 135 12.65 0.89 4.82
CA ALA A 135 14.04 1.13 5.20
C ALA A 135 14.55 2.49 4.68
N ALA A 136 14.29 2.81 3.41
CA ALA A 136 14.66 4.09 2.80
C ALA A 136 13.97 5.28 3.49
N PHE A 137 12.66 5.18 3.71
CA PHE A 137 11.87 6.23 4.36
C PHE A 137 12.31 6.47 5.80
N LEU A 138 12.37 5.42 6.62
CA LEU A 138 12.73 5.53 8.03
C LEU A 138 14.16 6.03 8.23
N SER A 139 15.10 5.60 7.39
CA SER A 139 16.49 6.05 7.44
C SER A 139 16.62 7.51 7.03
N ALA A 140 16.08 7.90 5.87
CA ALA A 140 16.23 9.25 5.33
C ALA A 140 15.50 10.32 6.16
N THR A 141 14.39 9.96 6.82
CA THR A 141 13.62 10.90 7.65
C THR A 141 13.94 10.84 9.13
N ARG A 142 14.97 10.08 9.52
CA ARG A 142 15.30 9.82 10.93
C ARG A 142 15.48 11.08 11.77
N GLN A 143 16.07 12.11 11.19
CA GLN A 143 16.37 13.39 11.85
C GLN A 143 15.27 14.45 11.64
N TRP A 144 14.17 14.09 10.99
CA TRP A 144 13.10 15.07 10.78
C TRP A 144 12.34 15.30 12.09
N PRO A 145 12.03 16.57 12.44
CA PRO A 145 11.18 16.87 13.59
C PRO A 145 9.71 16.49 13.34
N ALA A 146 9.37 16.08 12.13
CA ALA A 146 8.04 15.72 11.70
C ALA A 146 7.56 14.40 12.33
N GLY A 147 6.29 14.32 12.65
CA GLY A 147 5.64 13.05 12.96
C GLY A 147 5.67 12.10 11.74
N ARG A 148 6.21 10.89 11.91
CA ARG A 148 6.41 9.91 10.83
C ARG A 148 5.47 8.74 10.98
N LYS A 149 4.84 8.34 9.85
CA LYS A 149 3.91 7.21 9.84
C LYS A 149 4.21 6.28 8.66
N VAL A 150 4.05 4.98 8.86
CA VAL A 150 4.07 3.97 7.80
C VAL A 150 2.76 3.20 7.84
N LEU A 151 2.01 3.23 6.75
CA LEU A 151 0.79 2.46 6.54
C LEU A 151 1.04 1.41 5.46
N ASN A 152 1.07 0.14 5.85
CA ASN A 152 1.16 -0.98 4.94
C ASN A 152 -0.24 -1.53 4.65
N ILE A 153 -0.70 -1.47 3.40
CA ILE A 153 -1.98 -2.06 3.01
C ILE A 153 -1.82 -3.57 2.91
N SER A 154 -2.28 -4.24 3.95
CA SER A 154 -2.25 -5.69 4.08
C SER A 154 -3.55 -6.33 3.53
N SER A 155 -3.88 -7.49 4.01
CA SER A 155 -5.09 -8.24 3.66
C SER A 155 -5.47 -9.19 4.80
N GLY A 156 -6.75 -9.54 4.91
CA GLY A 156 -7.17 -10.67 5.71
C GLY A 156 -6.48 -11.99 5.32
N LEU A 157 -5.97 -12.08 4.09
CA LEU A 157 -5.21 -13.22 3.58
C LEU A 157 -3.76 -13.27 4.09
N GLY A 158 -3.26 -12.26 4.74
CA GLY A 158 -2.01 -12.32 5.53
C GLY A 158 -2.16 -13.15 6.81
N ARG A 159 -3.40 -13.35 7.27
CA ARG A 159 -3.73 -14.06 8.53
C ARG A 159 -4.54 -15.34 8.31
N ARG A 160 -5.15 -15.51 7.14
CA ARG A 160 -5.96 -16.67 6.76
C ARG A 160 -5.51 -17.19 5.40
N PRO A 161 -5.20 -18.47 5.26
CA PRO A 161 -4.79 -19.04 3.98
C PRO A 161 -5.97 -19.06 2.99
N LEU A 162 -5.65 -18.97 1.70
CA LEU A 162 -6.58 -19.14 0.61
C LEU A 162 -5.93 -19.99 -0.48
N ALA A 163 -6.57 -21.10 -0.85
CA ALA A 163 -6.11 -21.94 -1.95
C ALA A 163 -6.01 -21.11 -3.24
N ALA A 164 -5.08 -21.47 -4.11
CA ALA A 164 -4.79 -20.77 -5.36
C ALA A 164 -4.26 -19.33 -5.23
N GLN A 165 -3.93 -18.89 -3.99
CA GLN A 165 -3.39 -17.56 -3.68
C GLN A 165 -2.15 -17.61 -2.78
N ALA A 166 -1.42 -18.72 -2.77
CA ALA A 166 -0.27 -18.92 -1.87
C ALA A 166 0.78 -17.79 -1.93
N PRO A 167 1.23 -17.29 -3.11
CA PRO A 167 2.21 -16.19 -3.16
C PRO A 167 1.69 -14.89 -2.58
N TYR A 168 0.44 -14.55 -2.85
CA TYR A 168 -0.20 -13.35 -2.29
C TYR A 168 -0.38 -13.46 -0.77
N CYS A 169 -0.83 -14.62 -0.28
CA CYS A 169 -0.94 -14.88 1.16
C CYS A 169 0.43 -14.78 1.84
N ALA A 170 1.47 -15.37 1.25
CA ALA A 170 2.84 -15.30 1.76
C ALA A 170 3.36 -13.86 1.81
N ALA A 171 3.16 -13.07 0.74
CA ALA A 171 3.56 -11.66 0.71
C ALA A 171 2.86 -10.86 1.81
N LYS A 172 1.53 -11.04 1.98
CA LYS A 172 0.77 -10.30 2.99
C LYS A 172 1.05 -10.76 4.42
N ALA A 173 1.31 -12.05 4.64
CA ALA A 173 1.75 -12.56 5.94
C ALA A 173 3.15 -12.02 6.30
N GLY A 174 4.08 -12.03 5.33
CA GLY A 174 5.40 -11.42 5.50
C GLY A 174 5.31 -9.92 5.79
N LEU A 175 4.42 -9.19 5.10
CA LEU A 175 4.20 -7.76 5.32
C LEU A 175 3.65 -7.48 6.74
N ASP A 176 2.69 -8.30 7.22
CA ASP A 176 2.17 -8.19 8.58
C ASP A 176 3.28 -8.44 9.61
N HIS A 177 4.14 -9.46 9.38
CA HIS A 177 5.24 -9.77 10.30
C HIS A 177 6.34 -8.71 10.26
N LEU A 178 6.74 -8.24 9.08
CA LEU A 178 7.66 -7.10 8.90
C LEU A 178 7.17 -5.89 9.70
N THR A 179 5.88 -5.57 9.61
CA THR A 179 5.31 -4.42 10.31
C THR A 179 5.39 -4.57 11.82
N ARG A 180 5.20 -5.79 12.36
CA ARG A 180 5.43 -6.05 13.80
C ARG A 180 6.87 -5.81 14.22
N CYS A 181 7.85 -6.26 13.41
CA CYS A 181 9.26 -6.00 13.68
C CYS A 181 9.56 -4.50 13.68
N LEU A 182 9.10 -3.76 12.65
CA LEU A 182 9.28 -2.33 12.58
C LEU A 182 8.61 -1.58 13.75
N ALA A 183 7.44 -2.03 14.21
CA ALA A 183 6.77 -1.43 15.35
C ALA A 183 7.61 -1.56 16.63
N LEU A 184 8.24 -2.72 16.87
CA LEU A 184 9.15 -2.93 18.00
C LEU A 184 10.41 -2.07 17.87
N GLU A 185 11.02 -2.01 16.71
CA GLU A 185 12.23 -1.23 16.44
C GLU A 185 11.99 0.28 16.64
N GLU A 186 10.87 0.79 16.11
CA GLU A 186 10.55 2.22 16.22
C GLU A 186 10.05 2.59 17.63
N ALA A 187 9.36 1.68 18.34
CA ALA A 187 8.98 1.90 19.74
C ALA A 187 10.19 1.96 20.70
N ALA A 188 11.28 1.26 20.38
CA ALA A 188 12.51 1.26 21.15
C ALA A 188 13.38 2.52 20.93
N ARG A 189 12.99 3.44 20.03
CA ARG A 189 13.75 4.67 19.82
C ARG A 189 13.60 5.63 20.99
N PRO A 190 14.68 6.32 21.37
CA PRO A 190 14.65 7.24 22.48
C PRO A 190 13.69 8.42 22.22
N ASP A 191 13.15 8.96 23.29
CA ASP A 191 12.38 10.22 23.35
C ASP A 191 11.13 10.29 22.45
N GLY A 192 10.51 9.14 22.17
CA GLY A 192 9.30 9.11 21.35
C GLY A 192 9.53 9.50 19.89
N GLN A 193 10.76 9.52 19.42
CA GLN A 193 11.13 9.88 18.05
C GLN A 193 10.85 8.76 17.03
N GLY A 194 10.31 7.63 17.45
CA GLY A 194 9.98 6.53 16.55
C GLY A 194 8.82 6.85 15.62
N ALA A 195 8.86 6.29 14.43
CA ALA A 195 7.73 6.32 13.50
C ALA A 195 6.60 5.40 14.01
N ARG A 196 5.35 5.79 13.77
CA ARG A 196 4.22 4.91 14.02
C ARG A 196 3.97 4.05 12.78
N VAL A 197 3.87 2.75 12.95
CA VAL A 197 3.72 1.81 11.83
C VAL A 197 2.51 0.90 12.04
N CYS A 198 1.77 0.63 10.96
CA CYS A 198 0.63 -0.28 11.00
C CYS A 198 0.47 -0.98 9.64
N ALA A 199 0.20 -2.28 9.67
CA ALA A 199 -0.31 -3.04 8.55
C ALA A 199 -1.82 -3.22 8.72
N ILE A 200 -2.62 -2.71 7.78
CA ILE A 200 -4.07 -2.75 7.88
C ILE A 200 -4.71 -3.55 6.75
N ALA A 201 -5.61 -4.47 7.09
CA ALA A 201 -6.48 -5.09 6.11
C ALA A 201 -7.62 -4.11 5.74
N PRO A 202 -7.76 -3.73 4.47
CA PRO A 202 -8.71 -2.70 4.05
C PRO A 202 -10.15 -3.22 3.88
N GLY A 203 -10.41 -4.48 4.18
CA GLY A 203 -11.67 -5.15 3.86
C GLY A 203 -11.69 -5.75 2.46
N VAL A 204 -12.87 -6.02 1.94
CA VAL A 204 -13.08 -6.55 0.59
C VAL A 204 -13.60 -5.42 -0.30
N ILE A 205 -12.76 -5.00 -1.27
CA ILE A 205 -12.97 -3.80 -2.08
C ILE A 205 -13.27 -4.20 -3.52
N ASP A 206 -14.24 -3.58 -4.17
CA ASP A 206 -14.55 -3.83 -5.58
C ASP A 206 -13.44 -3.22 -6.48
N THR A 207 -12.50 -4.05 -6.86
CA THR A 207 -11.31 -3.69 -7.65
C THR A 207 -11.06 -4.74 -8.73
N ASP A 208 -10.14 -4.43 -9.67
CA ASP A 208 -9.68 -5.39 -10.70
C ASP A 208 -9.16 -6.70 -10.09
N MET A 209 -8.54 -6.63 -8.90
CA MET A 209 -8.09 -7.82 -8.16
C MET A 209 -9.27 -8.74 -7.81
N GLN A 210 -10.38 -8.18 -7.37
CA GLN A 210 -11.62 -8.92 -7.13
C GLN A 210 -12.24 -9.45 -8.42
N ALA A 211 -12.18 -8.68 -9.50
CA ALA A 211 -12.63 -9.15 -10.81
C ALA A 211 -11.81 -10.35 -11.30
N GLN A 212 -10.48 -10.33 -11.10
CA GLN A 212 -9.58 -11.43 -11.43
C GLN A 212 -9.91 -12.69 -10.62
N LEU A 213 -10.19 -12.58 -9.32
CA LEU A 213 -10.59 -13.71 -8.47
C LEU A 213 -11.95 -14.32 -8.91
N ARG A 214 -12.92 -13.47 -9.24
CA ARG A 214 -14.23 -13.91 -9.72
C ARG A 214 -14.18 -14.53 -11.14
N GLY A 215 -13.25 -14.07 -11.96
CA GLY A 215 -13.05 -14.56 -13.34
C GLY A 215 -12.24 -15.85 -13.43
N ALA A 216 -11.67 -16.34 -12.34
CA ALA A 216 -10.95 -17.62 -12.33
C ALA A 216 -11.91 -18.80 -12.51
N SER A 217 -11.41 -19.91 -13.07
CA SER A 217 -12.22 -21.13 -13.17
C SER A 217 -12.46 -21.73 -11.79
N ALA A 218 -13.62 -22.33 -11.56
CA ALA A 218 -13.91 -23.05 -10.31
C ALA A 218 -12.95 -24.25 -10.09
N GLN A 219 -12.40 -24.80 -11.17
CA GLN A 219 -11.44 -25.89 -11.14
C GLN A 219 -10.10 -25.42 -10.57
N ASP A 220 -9.59 -24.27 -11.01
CA ASP A 220 -8.32 -23.69 -10.56
C ASP A 220 -8.47 -23.02 -9.18
N PHE A 221 -9.65 -22.48 -8.90
CA PHE A 221 -9.95 -21.74 -7.68
C PHE A 221 -11.27 -22.21 -7.02
N PRO A 222 -11.22 -23.19 -6.12
CA PRO A 222 -12.42 -23.70 -5.44
C PRO A 222 -13.20 -22.64 -4.63
N GLY A 223 -12.54 -21.54 -4.25
CA GLY A 223 -13.15 -20.41 -3.55
C GLY A 223 -13.90 -19.42 -4.42
N GLN A 224 -13.89 -19.57 -5.75
CA GLN A 224 -14.45 -18.61 -6.72
C GLN A 224 -15.90 -18.22 -6.43
N GLY A 225 -16.76 -19.20 -6.12
CA GLY A 225 -18.17 -18.95 -5.85
C GLY A 225 -18.43 -18.01 -4.66
N ARG A 226 -17.57 -18.07 -3.61
CA ARG A 226 -17.67 -17.14 -2.48
C ARG A 226 -17.39 -15.70 -2.91
N PHE A 227 -16.40 -15.47 -3.78
CA PHE A 227 -16.10 -14.13 -4.27
C PHE A 227 -17.17 -13.60 -5.23
N ALA A 228 -17.81 -14.48 -6.00
CA ALA A 228 -18.96 -14.12 -6.81
C ALA A 228 -20.16 -13.70 -5.94
N ALA A 229 -20.46 -14.46 -4.88
CA ALA A 229 -21.53 -14.14 -3.93
C ALA A 229 -21.31 -12.77 -3.24
N LEU A 230 -20.08 -12.45 -2.79
CA LEU A 230 -19.79 -11.14 -2.20
C LEU A 230 -20.16 -9.96 -3.11
N LYS A 231 -19.98 -10.11 -4.42
CA LYS A 231 -20.39 -9.09 -5.39
C LYS A 231 -21.90 -9.04 -5.56
N ALA A 232 -22.54 -10.20 -5.73
CA ALA A 232 -23.98 -10.32 -5.92
C ALA A 232 -24.76 -9.75 -4.72
N ASP A 233 -24.26 -9.99 -3.50
CA ASP A 233 -24.87 -9.55 -2.24
C ASP A 233 -24.52 -8.10 -1.87
N GLY A 234 -23.79 -7.35 -2.73
CA GLY A 234 -23.41 -5.97 -2.46
C GLY A 234 -22.46 -5.79 -1.27
N GLN A 235 -21.71 -6.81 -0.88
CA GLN A 235 -20.82 -6.80 0.29
C GLN A 235 -19.42 -6.24 0.00
N LEU A 236 -19.18 -5.76 -1.22
CA LEU A 236 -17.91 -5.13 -1.58
C LEU A 236 -17.97 -3.62 -1.27
N ALA A 237 -16.99 -3.13 -0.54
CA ALA A 237 -16.83 -1.70 -0.33
C ALA A 237 -16.32 -1.00 -1.60
N SER A 238 -16.67 0.27 -1.79
CA SER A 238 -16.06 1.07 -2.86
C SER A 238 -14.61 1.41 -2.50
N ALA A 239 -13.79 1.68 -3.53
CA ALA A 239 -12.43 2.15 -3.34
C ALA A 239 -12.41 3.51 -2.63
N GLU A 240 -13.36 4.39 -2.95
CA GLU A 240 -13.50 5.73 -2.41
C GLU A 240 -13.83 5.71 -0.91
N ASP A 241 -14.81 4.89 -0.51
CA ASP A 241 -15.18 4.76 0.90
C ASP A 241 -14.05 4.14 1.73
N THR A 242 -13.42 3.11 1.19
CA THR A 242 -12.28 2.46 1.84
C THR A 242 -11.10 3.43 1.98
N ALA A 243 -10.79 4.22 0.95
CA ALA A 243 -9.74 5.24 1.01
C ALA A 243 -10.03 6.27 2.10
N ARG A 244 -11.27 6.77 2.16
CA ARG A 244 -11.70 7.72 3.19
C ARG A 244 -11.50 7.17 4.61
N ARG A 245 -11.90 5.94 4.86
CA ARG A 245 -11.73 5.26 6.16
C ARG A 245 -10.26 5.04 6.50
N LEU A 246 -9.43 4.64 5.54
CA LEU A 246 -7.99 4.44 5.74
C LEU A 246 -7.27 5.75 6.06
N LEU A 247 -7.61 6.85 5.38
CA LEU A 247 -7.02 8.16 5.66
C LEU A 247 -7.48 8.70 7.01
N ALA A 248 -8.75 8.50 7.37
CA ALA A 248 -9.25 8.83 8.70
C ALA A 248 -8.51 8.02 9.80
N TYR A 249 -8.29 6.72 9.57
CA TYR A 249 -7.51 5.88 10.48
C TYR A 249 -6.05 6.35 10.58
N LEU A 250 -5.40 6.66 9.45
CA LEU A 250 -4.04 7.20 9.44
C LEU A 250 -3.91 8.52 10.21
N ALA A 251 -4.96 9.35 10.21
CA ALA A 251 -4.98 10.63 10.91
C ALA A 251 -5.16 10.51 12.44
N ARG A 252 -5.60 9.36 12.95
CA ARG A 252 -5.89 9.16 14.38
C ARG A 252 -4.65 9.40 15.25
N PRO A 253 -4.83 9.93 16.47
CA PRO A 253 -3.74 10.07 17.45
C PRO A 253 -3.16 8.73 17.90
N ASP A 254 -3.98 7.68 17.93
CA ASP A 254 -3.62 6.31 18.32
C ASP A 254 -3.22 5.41 17.12
N PHE A 255 -3.03 5.99 15.92
CA PHE A 255 -2.51 5.23 14.77
C PHE A 255 -1.21 4.51 15.15
N GLY A 256 -1.14 3.21 14.86
CA GLY A 256 0.03 2.37 15.16
C GLY A 256 0.08 1.84 16.60
N SER A 257 -0.97 2.00 17.41
CA SER A 257 -1.11 1.30 18.68
C SER A 257 -1.18 -0.22 18.48
N GLU A 258 -1.81 -0.64 17.38
CA GLU A 258 -1.80 -2.00 16.90
C GLU A 258 -0.92 -2.09 15.65
N ALA A 259 0.13 -2.93 15.68
CA ALA A 259 1.02 -3.10 14.53
C ALA A 259 0.32 -3.76 13.33
N VAL A 260 -0.73 -4.57 13.58
CA VAL A 260 -1.51 -5.26 12.53
C VAL A 260 -3.00 -5.18 12.87
N ASP A 261 -3.76 -4.54 11.99
CA ASP A 261 -5.16 -4.22 12.26
C ASP A 261 -6.09 -4.53 11.06
N ASP A 262 -7.38 -4.24 11.22
CA ASP A 262 -8.43 -4.41 10.21
C ASP A 262 -9.36 -3.19 10.24
N ILE A 263 -9.52 -2.51 9.10
CA ILE A 263 -10.32 -1.28 9.00
C ILE A 263 -11.78 -1.48 9.42
N ARG A 264 -12.29 -2.69 9.34
CA ARG A 264 -13.66 -3.03 9.73
C ARG A 264 -13.91 -2.93 11.23
N ARG A 265 -12.86 -2.87 12.06
CA ARG A 265 -12.94 -2.64 13.51
C ARG A 265 -13.11 -1.16 13.87
N HIS A 266 -12.91 -0.28 12.88
CA HIS A 266 -12.93 1.17 13.02
C HIS A 266 -14.06 1.74 12.15
N GLY A 267 -15.29 1.41 12.48
CA GLY A 267 -16.52 1.75 11.80
C GLY A 267 -16.85 3.22 11.77
#